data_fa5f505c631a1ca85f66d6000d1d406a
#
_entry.id   fa5f505c631a1ca85f66d6000d1d406a
#
_cell.length_a   1.000
_cell.length_b   1.000
_cell.length_c   1.000
_cell.angle_alpha   90.00
_cell.angle_beta   90.00
_cell.angle_gamma   90.00
#
_symmetry.space_group_name_H-M   'P 1'
#
loop_
_entity.id
_entity.type
_entity.pdbx_description
1 polymer ?
#
loop_
_entity_poly.entity_id
_entity_poly.type
_entity_poly.pdbx_seq_one_letter_code
_entity_poly.pdbx_strand_id
1 'polypeptide(L)'
;MSKKIQAIRGMNDLLPADSKIWNFLDSTINNLLLSYGYNYCRTPNVESTETFSRAIGEVTDNDEKEMYTWKDNNGDSLTLRPEGTAGVVRMMIEHNLPRAVSYTHLTLPTKA
;
A
#
# COMPACT_ATOMS: atom_id res chain seq x y z
N MET A 1 34.54 4.08 18.81
CA MET A 1 33.50 4.90 18.13
C MET A 1 32.33 4.03 17.77
N SER A 2 31.14 4.39 18.19
CA SER A 2 29.94 3.68 17.85
C SER A 2 29.63 3.87 16.36
N LYS A 3 29.30 2.79 15.66
CA LYS A 3 28.78 2.86 14.29
C LYS A 3 27.46 3.63 14.29
N LYS A 4 27.30 4.56 13.37
CA LYS A 4 26.00 5.20 13.13
C LYS A 4 25.02 4.16 12.62
N ILE A 5 23.83 4.17 13.17
CA ILE A 5 22.72 3.38 12.64
C ILE A 5 22.30 4.00 11.31
N GLN A 6 22.18 3.18 10.30
CA GLN A 6 21.79 3.60 8.94
C GLN A 6 20.43 3.03 8.57
N ALA A 7 19.79 3.66 7.59
CA ALA A 7 18.58 3.11 6.99
C ALA A 7 18.87 1.76 6.34
N ILE A 8 17.87 0.92 6.28
CA ILE A 8 17.95 -0.39 5.62
C ILE A 8 18.22 -0.19 4.13
N ARG A 9 19.08 -1.03 3.58
CA ARG A 9 19.39 -0.98 2.14
C ARG A 9 18.12 -1.05 1.30
N GLY A 10 17.99 -0.11 0.37
CA GLY A 10 16.82 -0.01 -0.48
C GLY A 10 15.67 0.83 0.10
N MET A 11 15.79 1.25 1.37
CA MET A 11 14.82 2.15 2.01
C MET A 11 15.48 3.47 2.29
N ASN A 12 15.15 4.47 1.50
CA ASN A 12 15.82 5.76 1.49
C ASN A 12 14.99 6.84 2.17
N ASP A 13 15.68 7.72 2.88
CA ASP A 13 15.06 8.91 3.45
C ASP A 13 14.81 9.94 2.35
N LEU A 14 13.71 10.67 2.45
CA LEU A 14 13.48 11.87 1.66
C LEU A 14 13.94 13.08 2.48
N LEU A 15 15.06 13.66 2.10
CA LEU A 15 15.65 14.78 2.82
C LEU A 15 14.99 16.11 2.43
N PRO A 16 15.05 17.12 3.33
CA PRO A 16 14.48 18.45 3.04
C PRO A 16 14.96 19.08 1.74
N ALA A 17 16.24 18.82 1.36
CA ALA A 17 16.80 19.35 0.11
C ALA A 17 16.05 18.85 -1.14
N ASP A 18 15.51 17.63 -1.09
CA ASP A 18 14.81 17.01 -2.22
C ASP A 18 13.29 17.15 -2.13
N SER A 19 12.79 17.54 -0.96
CA SER A 19 11.33 17.54 -0.70
C SER A 19 10.55 18.51 -1.59
N LYS A 20 11.16 19.59 -2.04
CA LYS A 20 10.51 20.56 -2.94
C LYS A 20 10.14 19.94 -4.27
N ILE A 21 11.04 19.13 -4.84
CA ILE A 21 10.81 18.43 -6.11
C ILE A 21 9.70 17.40 -5.94
N TRP A 22 9.74 16.63 -4.86
CA TRP A 22 8.71 15.62 -4.57
C TRP A 22 7.34 16.24 -4.31
N ASN A 23 7.28 17.35 -3.57
CA ASN A 23 6.03 18.07 -3.34
C ASN A 23 5.43 18.62 -4.64
N PHE A 24 6.27 19.14 -5.52
CA PHE A 24 5.84 19.61 -6.83
C PHE A 24 5.25 18.47 -7.66
N LEU A 25 5.94 17.33 -7.70
CA LEU A 25 5.48 16.13 -8.43
C LEU A 25 4.16 15.62 -7.87
N ASP A 26 4.08 15.45 -6.55
CA ASP A 26 2.86 14.97 -5.88
C ASP A 26 1.66 15.90 -6.11
N SER A 27 1.87 17.22 -5.98
CA SER A 27 0.82 18.20 -6.22
C SER A 27 0.34 18.19 -7.67
N THR A 28 1.27 18.08 -8.61
CA THR A 28 0.95 18.05 -10.04
C THR A 28 0.13 16.81 -10.38
N ILE A 29 0.55 15.63 -9.90
CA ILE A 29 -0.17 14.37 -10.12
C ILE A 29 -1.54 14.41 -9.46
N ASN A 30 -1.64 14.85 -8.21
CA ASN A 30 -2.90 14.91 -7.48
C ASN A 30 -3.90 15.85 -8.15
N ASN A 31 -3.47 17.03 -8.56
CA ASN A 31 -4.34 17.98 -9.26
C ASN A 31 -4.84 17.43 -10.59
N LEU A 32 -3.97 16.76 -11.33
CA LEU A 32 -4.33 16.13 -12.60
C LEU A 32 -5.38 15.04 -12.38
N LEU A 33 -5.15 14.15 -11.41
CA LEU A 33 -6.07 13.04 -11.12
C LEU A 33 -7.42 13.55 -10.63
N LEU A 34 -7.43 14.55 -9.76
CA LEU A 34 -8.67 15.19 -9.30
C LEU A 34 -9.47 15.77 -10.47
N SER A 35 -8.80 16.37 -11.46
CA SER A 35 -9.48 16.91 -12.64
C SER A 35 -10.16 15.85 -13.49
N TYR A 36 -9.71 14.60 -13.43
CA TYR A 36 -10.33 13.46 -14.10
C TYR A 36 -11.34 12.72 -13.21
N GLY A 37 -11.65 13.23 -12.04
CA GLY A 37 -12.64 12.63 -11.14
C GLY A 37 -12.09 11.52 -10.23
N TYR A 38 -10.78 11.34 -10.14
CA TYR A 38 -10.18 10.41 -9.19
C TYR A 38 -10.21 11.02 -7.79
N ASN A 39 -10.56 10.19 -6.83
CA ASN A 39 -10.51 10.56 -5.42
C ASN A 39 -9.35 9.86 -4.73
N TYR A 40 -8.69 10.59 -3.83
CA TYR A 40 -7.56 10.04 -3.10
C TYR A 40 -8.03 9.03 -2.06
N CYS A 41 -7.36 7.89 -2.00
CA CYS A 41 -7.52 6.94 -0.91
C CYS A 41 -6.16 6.41 -0.46
N ARG A 42 -6.12 5.93 0.76
CA ARG A 42 -4.92 5.32 1.33
C ARG A 42 -5.31 4.13 2.17
N THR A 43 -4.62 3.02 2.00
CA THR A 43 -4.78 1.81 2.80
C THR A 43 -3.58 1.61 3.71
N PRO A 44 -3.73 0.85 4.81
CA PRO A 44 -2.61 0.55 5.71
C PRO A 44 -1.48 -0.21 5.02
N ASN A 45 -0.26 -0.02 5.53
CA ASN A 45 0.91 -0.77 5.07
C ASN A 45 0.89 -2.22 5.54
N VAL A 46 0.23 -2.47 6.67
CA VAL A 46 0.10 -3.80 7.30
C VAL A 46 -1.36 -4.19 7.27
N GLU A 47 -1.63 -5.38 6.79
CA GLU A 47 -2.98 -5.93 6.67
C GLU A 47 -3.03 -7.31 7.33
N SER A 48 -4.24 -7.78 7.61
CA SER A 48 -4.43 -9.19 7.94
C SER A 48 -3.96 -10.06 6.79
N THR A 49 -3.27 -11.15 7.08
CA THR A 49 -2.77 -12.08 6.07
C THR A 49 -3.88 -12.61 5.16
N GLU A 50 -5.09 -12.78 5.70
CA GLU A 50 -6.26 -13.22 4.92
C GLU A 50 -6.60 -12.28 3.75
N THR A 51 -6.30 -10.99 3.87
CA THR A 51 -6.55 -10.02 2.80
C THR A 51 -5.87 -10.45 1.51
N PHE A 52 -4.65 -10.96 1.61
CA PHE A 52 -3.88 -11.38 0.45
C PHE A 52 -4.19 -12.82 0.02
N SER A 53 -4.39 -13.71 0.96
CA SER A 53 -4.70 -15.11 0.65
C SER A 53 -6.04 -15.28 -0.07
N ARG A 54 -7.05 -14.50 0.28
CA ARG A 54 -8.35 -14.51 -0.41
C ARG A 54 -8.32 -13.88 -1.79
N ALA A 55 -7.48 -12.87 -1.98
CA ALA A 55 -7.39 -12.15 -3.25
C ALA A 55 -6.68 -12.94 -4.35
N ILE A 56 -5.74 -13.81 -3.95
CA ILE A 56 -4.90 -14.58 -4.87
C ILE A 56 -5.51 -15.94 -5.23
N GLY A 57 -6.55 -16.38 -4.49
CA GLY A 57 -7.13 -17.72 -4.62
C GLY A 57 -6.31 -18.76 -3.86
N GLU A 58 -5.88 -19.82 -4.52
CA GLU A 58 -4.98 -20.79 -3.89
C GLU A 58 -3.61 -20.16 -3.70
N VAL A 59 -3.28 -19.84 -2.44
CA VAL A 59 -1.94 -19.40 -2.06
C VAL A 59 -1.01 -20.59 -2.21
N THR A 60 -0.04 -20.50 -3.10
CA THR A 60 1.02 -21.48 -3.16
C THR A 60 1.99 -21.26 -2.01
N ASP A 61 2.64 -22.33 -1.52
CA ASP A 61 3.68 -22.23 -0.48
C ASP A 61 4.77 -21.21 -0.82
N ASN A 62 4.99 -20.96 -2.10
CA ASN A 62 5.95 -19.97 -2.57
C ASN A 62 5.50 -18.54 -2.35
N ASP A 63 4.19 -18.27 -2.49
CA ASP A 63 3.65 -16.93 -2.28
C ASP A 63 3.72 -16.54 -0.81
N GLU A 64 3.47 -17.47 0.11
CA GLU A 64 3.61 -17.22 1.54
C GLU A 64 5.07 -16.96 1.94
N LYS A 65 6.03 -17.62 1.29
CA LYS A 65 7.46 -17.45 1.59
C LYS A 65 8.02 -16.10 1.11
N GLU A 66 7.39 -15.49 0.13
CA GLU A 66 7.82 -14.20 -0.40
C GLU A 66 7.21 -13.02 0.36
N MET A 67 6.15 -13.24 1.15
CA MET A 67 5.52 -12.21 1.96
C MET A 67 6.16 -12.12 3.34
N TYR A 68 6.30 -10.89 3.84
CA TYR A 68 6.73 -10.64 5.22
C TYR A 68 5.52 -10.77 6.14
N THR A 69 5.39 -11.91 6.80
CA THR A 69 4.27 -12.28 7.65
C THR A 69 4.77 -12.58 9.06
N TRP A 70 4.02 -12.13 10.05
CA TRP A 70 4.31 -12.40 11.46
C TRP A 70 3.01 -12.49 12.26
N LYS A 71 3.11 -13.00 13.48
CA LYS A 71 1.99 -13.00 14.41
C LYS A 71 2.14 -11.85 15.41
N ASP A 72 1.03 -11.15 15.68
CA ASP A 72 1.00 -10.16 16.72
C ASP A 72 0.88 -10.82 18.12
N ASN A 73 0.84 -9.99 19.16
CA ASN A 73 0.74 -10.48 20.54
C ASN A 73 -0.57 -11.22 20.85
N ASN A 74 -1.59 -11.04 20.03
CA ASN A 74 -2.89 -11.73 20.15
C ASN A 74 -2.96 -13.02 19.31
N GLY A 75 -1.92 -13.33 18.57
CA GLY A 75 -1.87 -14.51 17.72
C GLY A 75 -2.43 -14.31 16.31
N ASP A 76 -2.83 -13.09 15.96
CA ASP A 76 -3.32 -12.76 14.62
C ASP A 76 -2.17 -12.68 13.62
N SER A 77 -2.37 -13.23 12.43
CA SER A 77 -1.37 -13.18 11.37
C SER A 77 -1.46 -11.88 10.60
N LEU A 78 -0.35 -11.14 10.59
CA LEU A 78 -0.21 -9.86 9.93
C LEU A 78 0.80 -9.96 8.79
N THR A 79 0.58 -9.21 7.73
CA THR A 79 1.47 -9.19 6.55
C THR A 79 1.76 -7.76 6.13
N LEU A 80 3.04 -7.47 5.86
CA LEU A 80 3.43 -6.25 5.16
C LEU A 80 2.92 -6.36 3.72
N ARG A 81 2.13 -5.39 3.26
CA ARG A 81 1.49 -5.47 1.94
C ARG A 81 2.52 -5.69 0.82
N PRO A 82 2.38 -6.78 0.04
CA PRO A 82 3.23 -7.01 -1.14
C PRO A 82 2.76 -6.19 -2.35
N GLU A 83 1.50 -5.76 -2.33
CA GLU A 83 0.88 -4.97 -3.40
C GLU A 83 -0.30 -4.18 -2.83
N GLY A 84 -0.88 -3.28 -3.60
CA GLY A 84 -1.91 -2.37 -3.09
C GLY A 84 -3.35 -2.73 -3.44
N THR A 85 -3.58 -3.57 -4.45
CA THR A 85 -4.92 -3.84 -4.98
C THR A 85 -5.82 -4.56 -3.97
N ALA A 86 -5.28 -5.58 -3.30
CA ALA A 86 -6.05 -6.34 -2.33
C ALA A 86 -6.54 -5.49 -1.16
N GLY A 87 -5.71 -4.58 -0.68
CA GLY A 87 -6.08 -3.63 0.38
C GLY A 87 -7.20 -2.68 -0.04
N VAL A 88 -7.17 -2.20 -1.27
CA VAL A 88 -8.23 -1.33 -1.81
C VAL A 88 -9.54 -2.10 -1.93
N VAL A 89 -9.52 -3.33 -2.41
CA VAL A 89 -10.72 -4.18 -2.49
C VAL A 89 -11.28 -4.44 -1.09
N ARG A 90 -10.43 -4.79 -0.11
CA ARG A 90 -10.85 -4.95 1.28
C ARG A 90 -11.51 -3.68 1.81
N MET A 91 -10.91 -2.52 1.58
CA MET A 91 -11.45 -1.22 2.01
C MET A 91 -12.84 -0.98 1.41
N MET A 92 -13.00 -1.25 0.13
CA MET A 92 -14.28 -1.06 -0.55
C MET A 92 -15.37 -1.97 0.02
N ILE A 93 -15.04 -3.21 0.32
CA ILE A 93 -15.97 -4.19 0.89
C ILE A 93 -16.33 -3.81 2.34
N GLU A 94 -15.32 -3.54 3.16
CA GLU A 94 -15.51 -3.22 4.58
C GLU A 94 -16.38 -1.98 4.78
N HIS A 95 -16.18 -0.96 3.97
CA HIS A 95 -16.89 0.31 4.10
C HIS A 95 -18.13 0.42 3.21
N ASN A 96 -18.52 -0.66 2.53
CA ASN A 96 -19.67 -0.67 1.63
C ASN A 96 -19.67 0.49 0.63
N LEU A 97 -18.53 0.78 0.06
CA LEU A 97 -18.41 1.87 -0.90
C LEU A 97 -19.26 1.60 -2.13
N PRO A 98 -19.97 2.62 -2.67
CA PRO A 98 -20.85 2.42 -3.81
C PRO A 98 -20.07 1.90 -5.01
N ARG A 99 -20.69 0.97 -5.75
CA ARG A 99 -20.15 0.45 -7.01
C ARG A 99 -20.28 1.49 -8.11
N ALA A 100 -19.52 2.57 -8.00
CA ALA A 100 -19.44 3.55 -9.05
C ALA A 100 -18.35 3.15 -10.03
N VAL A 101 -18.56 3.43 -11.32
CA VAL A 101 -17.59 3.16 -12.40
C VAL A 101 -16.23 3.81 -12.11
N SER A 102 -16.23 4.94 -11.42
CA SER A 102 -15.02 5.66 -11.00
C SER A 102 -14.08 4.84 -10.10
N TYR A 103 -14.58 3.83 -9.38
CA TYR A 103 -13.74 3.02 -8.50
C TYR A 103 -12.86 2.02 -9.24
N THR A 104 -13.15 1.71 -10.47
CA THR A 104 -12.30 0.85 -11.30
C THR A 104 -10.92 1.49 -11.55
N HIS A 105 -10.80 2.78 -11.37
CA HIS A 105 -9.59 3.54 -11.58
C HIS A 105 -8.71 3.70 -10.33
N LEU A 106 -9.21 3.31 -9.16
CA LEU A 106 -8.49 3.45 -7.89
C LEU A 106 -7.30 2.48 -7.74
N THR A 107 -7.22 1.47 -8.59
CA THR A 107 -6.15 0.48 -8.52
C THR A 107 -4.83 0.99 -9.10
N LEU A 108 -4.85 1.99 -9.96
CA LEU A 108 -3.67 2.49 -10.64
C LEU A 108 -2.71 3.28 -9.75
N PRO A 109 -3.16 4.16 -8.84
CA PRO A 109 -2.26 4.94 -7.99
C PRO A 109 -1.67 4.17 -6.82
N THR A 110 -2.06 2.93 -6.58
CA THR A 110 -1.67 2.17 -5.39
C THR A 110 -0.32 1.47 -5.51
N LYS A 111 0.27 1.45 -6.68
CA LYS A 111 1.65 1.00 -6.84
C LYS A 111 2.59 2.10 -6.38
N ALA A 112 3.05 1.96 -5.18
CA ALA A 112 4.13 2.80 -4.69
C ALA A 112 5.48 2.30 -5.24
#